data_e13e2f0b74f3b98cb6054ee3ae569558
#
_entry.id   e13e2f0b74f3b98cb6054ee3ae569558
#
_cell.length_a   1.000
_cell.length_b   1.000
_cell.length_c   1.000
_cell.angle_alpha   90.00
_cell.angle_beta   90.00
_cell.angle_gamma   90.00
#
_symmetry.space_group_name_H-M   'P 1'
#
loop_
_entity.id
_entity.type
_entity.pdbx_description
1 polymer ?
#
loop_
_entity_poly.entity_id
_entity_poly.type
_entity_poly.pdbx_seq_one_letter_code
_entity_poly.pdbx_strand_id
1 'polypeptide(L)'
;MNALEVIQRFIDAFNRHDADAVNALYAEGATYHSPRFDHPLKGKAVADFNKSVLTAYPDLRFEVISSGDIGGGLVATQLMLHGTHAGPFMDGTPATGRTVVYPLASFAQVEGDKIRSQHIYLDRQTVAEQLGLKPK
;
A
#
# COMPACT_ATOMS: atom_id res chain seq x y z
N MET A 1 -12.24 16.61 7.37
CA MET A 1 -11.32 16.39 6.22
C MET A 1 -12.11 15.89 5.02
N ASN A 2 -11.74 16.30 3.82
CA ASN A 2 -12.29 15.68 2.62
C ASN A 2 -11.55 14.36 2.33
N ALA A 3 -12.09 13.57 1.39
CA ALA A 3 -11.54 12.25 1.09
C ALA A 3 -10.08 12.31 0.59
N LEU A 4 -9.75 13.29 -0.25
CA LEU A 4 -8.39 13.44 -0.76
C LEU A 4 -7.40 13.72 0.37
N GLU A 5 -7.77 14.55 1.34
CA GLU A 5 -6.91 14.83 2.51
C GLU A 5 -6.66 13.58 3.35
N VAL A 6 -7.66 12.71 3.51
CA VAL A 6 -7.49 11.44 4.22
C VAL A 6 -6.41 10.60 3.54
N ILE A 7 -6.46 10.49 2.22
CA ILE A 7 -5.47 9.72 1.46
C ILE A 7 -4.10 10.37 1.49
N GLN A 8 -4.02 11.70 1.44
CA GLN A 8 -2.75 12.41 1.59
C GLN A 8 -2.10 12.12 2.95
N ARG A 9 -2.89 12.12 4.02
CA ARG A 9 -2.39 11.75 5.36
C ARG A 9 -1.95 10.30 5.44
N PHE A 10 -2.66 9.41 4.76
CA PHE A 10 -2.31 7.99 4.69
C PHE A 10 -0.93 7.80 4.06
N ILE A 11 -0.70 8.44 2.90
CA ILE A 11 0.58 8.37 2.19
C ILE A 11 1.71 9.01 3.01
N ASP A 12 1.45 10.16 3.63
CA ASP A 12 2.44 10.83 4.49
C ASP A 12 2.83 9.94 5.68
N ALA A 13 1.87 9.25 6.28
CA ALA A 13 2.14 8.33 7.39
C ALA A 13 3.02 7.16 6.94
N PHE A 14 2.75 6.57 5.76
CA PHE A 14 3.62 5.56 5.17
C PHE A 14 5.03 6.10 4.95
N ASN A 15 5.15 7.30 4.39
CA ASN A 15 6.46 7.91 4.11
C ASN A 15 7.24 8.26 5.38
N ARG A 16 6.54 8.47 6.50
CA ARG A 16 7.18 8.61 7.82
C ARG A 16 7.47 7.26 8.48
N HIS A 17 7.07 6.15 7.86
CA HIS A 17 7.18 4.79 8.41
C HIS A 17 6.45 4.63 9.74
N ASP A 18 5.33 5.31 9.88
CA ASP A 18 4.48 5.29 11.07
C ASP A 18 3.29 4.36 10.82
N ALA A 19 3.49 3.07 11.09
CA ALA A 19 2.47 2.05 10.85
C ALA A 19 1.19 2.30 11.68
N ASP A 20 1.33 2.79 12.89
CA ASP A 20 0.17 3.07 13.75
C ASP A 20 -0.67 4.21 13.17
N ALA A 21 -0.03 5.27 12.67
CA ALA A 21 -0.74 6.38 12.02
C ALA A 21 -1.41 5.93 10.71
N VAL A 22 -0.75 5.08 9.93
CA VAL A 22 -1.35 4.46 8.72
C VAL A 22 -2.61 3.70 9.10
N ASN A 23 -2.52 2.82 10.06
CA ASN A 23 -3.60 1.90 10.41
C ASN A 23 -4.75 2.59 11.16
N ALA A 24 -4.49 3.72 11.81
CA ALA A 24 -5.53 4.52 12.46
C ALA A 24 -6.50 5.19 11.45
N LEU A 25 -6.13 5.26 10.18
CA LEU A 25 -6.98 5.87 9.14
C LEU A 25 -8.01 4.91 8.53
N TYR A 26 -7.97 3.63 8.90
CA TYR A 26 -8.96 2.66 8.42
C TYR A 26 -10.23 2.67 9.27
N ALA A 27 -11.37 2.52 8.60
CA ALA A 27 -12.62 2.21 9.27
C ALA A 27 -12.57 0.79 9.83
N GLU A 28 -13.38 0.52 10.85
CA GLU A 28 -13.55 -0.83 11.37
C GLU A 28 -14.04 -1.76 10.24
N GLY A 29 -13.41 -2.92 10.11
CA GLY A 29 -13.77 -3.89 9.08
C GLY A 29 -13.37 -3.49 7.66
N ALA A 30 -12.45 -2.53 7.50
CA ALA A 30 -11.96 -2.11 6.20
C ALA A 30 -11.41 -3.28 5.39
N THR A 31 -11.55 -3.22 4.07
CA THR A 31 -11.08 -4.26 3.15
C THR A 31 -9.94 -3.74 2.28
N TYR A 32 -9.06 -4.67 1.88
CA TYR A 32 -7.92 -4.39 1.02
C TYR A 32 -7.85 -5.45 -0.08
N HIS A 33 -7.91 -5.00 -1.33
CA HIS A 33 -7.91 -5.85 -2.51
C HIS A 33 -6.62 -5.62 -3.29
N SER A 34 -5.90 -6.69 -3.60
CA SER A 34 -4.66 -6.62 -4.36
C SER A 34 -4.48 -7.92 -5.14
N PRO A 35 -3.82 -7.86 -6.33
CA PRO A 35 -3.48 -9.07 -7.07
C PRO A 35 -2.57 -10.04 -6.32
N ARG A 36 -1.97 -9.60 -5.20
CA ARG A 36 -1.12 -10.44 -4.35
C ARG A 36 -1.90 -11.53 -3.62
N PHE A 37 -3.20 -11.33 -3.41
CA PHE A 37 -4.02 -12.20 -2.57
C PHE A 37 -5.17 -12.77 -3.36
N ASP A 38 -5.50 -14.04 -3.08
CA ASP A 38 -6.63 -14.75 -3.71
C ASP A 38 -7.98 -14.20 -3.26
N HIS A 39 -8.00 -13.55 -2.09
CA HIS A 39 -9.20 -12.96 -1.49
C HIS A 39 -8.82 -11.67 -0.76
N PRO A 40 -9.78 -10.77 -0.55
CA PRO A 40 -9.50 -9.52 0.16
C PRO A 40 -9.03 -9.74 1.59
N LEU A 41 -8.10 -8.91 2.04
CA LEU A 41 -7.78 -8.80 3.46
C LEU A 41 -8.85 -7.94 4.14
N LYS A 42 -9.09 -8.18 5.43
CA LYS A 42 -10.10 -7.46 6.19
C LYS A 42 -9.61 -7.17 7.62
N GLY A 43 -9.88 -5.97 8.08
CA GLY A 43 -9.64 -5.57 9.46
C GLY A 43 -8.18 -5.70 9.87
N LYS A 44 -7.91 -6.49 10.91
CA LYS A 44 -6.56 -6.68 11.45
C LYS A 44 -5.57 -7.18 10.41
N ALA A 45 -6.01 -8.00 9.46
CA ALA A 45 -5.14 -8.52 8.40
C ALA A 45 -4.59 -7.38 7.53
N VAL A 46 -5.36 -6.33 7.30
CA VAL A 46 -4.90 -5.15 6.57
C VAL A 46 -3.79 -4.44 7.36
N ALA A 47 -4.00 -4.25 8.66
CA ALA A 47 -3.00 -3.61 9.53
C ALA A 47 -1.70 -4.42 9.57
N ASP A 48 -1.79 -5.72 9.70
CA ASP A 48 -0.62 -6.62 9.72
C ASP A 48 0.12 -6.56 8.38
N PHE A 49 -0.61 -6.50 7.26
CA PHE A 49 0.00 -6.40 5.94
C PHE A 49 0.76 -5.07 5.79
N ASN A 50 0.18 -3.94 6.19
CA ASN A 50 0.86 -2.64 6.09
C ASN A 50 2.14 -2.60 6.93
N LYS A 51 2.12 -3.19 8.12
CA LYS A 51 3.34 -3.34 8.94
C LYS A 51 4.39 -4.18 8.22
N SER A 52 3.97 -5.26 7.57
CA SER A 52 4.88 -6.15 6.84
C SER A 52 5.53 -5.44 5.65
N VAL A 53 4.81 -4.55 4.98
CA VAL A 53 5.37 -3.75 3.88
C VAL A 53 6.50 -2.85 4.37
N LEU A 54 6.31 -2.18 5.51
CA LEU A 54 7.34 -1.33 6.12
C LEU A 54 8.52 -2.14 6.64
N THR A 55 8.29 -3.38 7.08
CA THR A 55 9.36 -4.30 7.46
C THR A 55 10.19 -4.72 6.25
N ALA A 56 9.51 -5.07 5.14
CA ALA A 56 10.18 -5.50 3.92
C ALA A 56 10.98 -4.37 3.27
N TYR A 57 10.44 -3.17 3.29
CA TYR A 57 11.07 -1.98 2.71
C TYR A 57 11.27 -0.90 3.79
N PRO A 58 12.34 -1.00 4.61
CA PRO A 58 12.55 -0.05 5.72
C PRO A 58 12.77 1.39 5.25
N ASP A 59 13.15 1.59 3.99
CA ASP A 59 13.36 2.88 3.36
C ASP A 59 12.23 3.25 2.39
N LEU A 60 11.07 2.60 2.49
CA LEU A 60 9.96 2.82 1.56
C LEU A 60 9.63 4.31 1.42
N ARG A 61 9.42 4.72 0.15
CA ARG A 61 8.89 6.03 -0.18
C ARG A 61 7.87 5.88 -1.31
N PHE A 62 6.68 6.39 -1.08
CA PHE A 62 5.69 6.57 -2.13
C PHE A 62 5.84 7.95 -2.73
N GLU A 63 5.99 7.98 -4.04
CA GLU A 63 5.95 9.20 -4.83
C GLU A 63 4.58 9.30 -5.50
N VAL A 64 3.83 10.36 -5.20
CA VAL A 64 2.52 10.58 -5.81
C VAL A 64 2.70 11.23 -7.17
N ILE A 65 2.22 10.55 -8.22
CA ILE A 65 2.23 11.08 -9.58
C ILE A 65 0.96 11.91 -9.81
N SER A 66 -0.18 11.39 -9.43
CA SER A 66 -1.46 12.09 -9.50
C SER A 66 -2.43 11.51 -8.49
N SER A 67 -3.36 12.33 -8.01
CA SER A 67 -4.38 11.90 -7.06
C SER A 67 -5.57 12.82 -7.13
N GLY A 68 -6.78 12.26 -6.98
CA GLY A 68 -8.00 13.04 -6.96
C GLY A 68 -9.21 12.23 -6.53
N ASP A 69 -10.21 12.93 -6.01
CA ASP A 69 -11.52 12.35 -5.73
C ASP A 69 -12.28 12.27 -7.06
N ILE A 70 -12.63 11.06 -7.49
CA ILE A 70 -13.32 10.83 -8.77
C ILE A 70 -14.83 10.71 -8.59
N GLY A 71 -15.34 11.00 -7.39
CA GLY A 71 -16.76 11.05 -7.07
C GLY A 71 -17.10 10.22 -5.84
N GLY A 72 -17.93 10.79 -4.98
CA GLY A 72 -18.48 10.08 -3.81
C GLY A 72 -17.44 9.61 -2.79
N GLY A 73 -16.29 10.29 -2.69
CA GLY A 73 -15.23 9.89 -1.76
C GLY A 73 -14.34 8.76 -2.27
N LEU A 74 -14.44 8.39 -3.53
CA LEU A 74 -13.53 7.43 -4.16
C LEU A 74 -12.30 8.17 -4.67
N VAL A 75 -11.16 7.94 -4.03
CA VAL A 75 -9.90 8.61 -4.37
C VAL A 75 -9.05 7.70 -5.24
N ALA A 76 -8.74 8.15 -6.45
CA ALA A 76 -7.82 7.48 -7.36
C ALA A 76 -6.44 8.10 -7.20
N THR A 77 -5.41 7.25 -7.04
CA THR A 77 -4.04 7.71 -6.86
C THR A 77 -3.10 6.88 -7.72
N GLN A 78 -2.24 7.56 -8.45
CA GLN A 78 -1.14 6.94 -9.18
C GLN A 78 0.15 7.19 -8.40
N LEU A 79 0.87 6.12 -8.09
CA LEU A 79 2.04 6.15 -7.21
C LEU A 79 3.22 5.45 -7.86
N MET A 80 4.43 5.86 -7.47
CA MET A 80 5.65 5.06 -7.61
C MET A 80 6.09 4.61 -6.22
N LEU A 81 6.33 3.33 -6.06
CA LEU A 81 6.98 2.82 -4.84
C LEU A 81 8.48 2.75 -5.07
N HIS A 82 9.23 3.36 -4.16
CA HIS A 82 10.69 3.29 -4.09
C HIS A 82 11.06 2.57 -2.80
N GLY A 83 11.95 1.58 -2.88
CA GLY A 83 12.39 0.90 -1.66
C GLY A 83 13.51 -0.09 -1.92
N THR A 84 14.15 -0.52 -0.83
CA THR A 84 15.14 -1.60 -0.82
C THR A 84 14.57 -2.75 -0.03
N HIS A 85 14.54 -3.94 -0.64
CA HIS A 85 14.03 -5.15 0.01
C HIS A 85 15.05 -5.66 1.02
N ALA A 86 15.08 -5.04 2.19
CA ALA A 86 16.06 -5.27 3.24
C ALA A 86 15.49 -6.11 4.41
N GLY A 87 14.19 -6.38 4.43
CA GLY A 87 13.53 -7.24 5.40
C GLY A 87 12.73 -8.33 4.71
N PRO A 88 12.33 -9.39 5.43
CA PRO A 88 11.56 -10.48 4.82
C PRO A 88 10.15 -10.02 4.45
N PHE A 89 9.56 -10.66 3.43
CA PHE A 89 8.14 -10.54 3.15
C PHE A 89 7.30 -11.35 4.14
N MET A 90 6.02 -11.01 4.23
CA MET A 90 5.07 -11.69 5.13
C MET A 90 4.91 -13.18 4.80
N ASP A 91 5.15 -13.60 3.56
CA ASP A 91 5.10 -15.00 3.12
C ASP A 91 6.38 -15.79 3.46
N GLY A 92 7.35 -15.15 4.11
CA GLY A 92 8.61 -15.79 4.50
C GLY A 92 9.74 -15.64 3.50
N THR A 93 9.50 -15.03 2.33
CA THR A 93 10.57 -14.76 1.36
C THR A 93 11.65 -13.90 2.02
N PRO A 94 12.92 -14.36 2.07
CA PRO A 94 13.97 -13.59 2.72
C PRO A 94 14.34 -12.34 1.93
N ALA A 95 14.93 -11.37 2.61
CA ALA A 95 15.39 -10.13 2.01
C ALA A 95 16.35 -10.39 0.86
N THR A 96 16.11 -9.74 -0.29
CA THR A 96 16.97 -9.86 -1.47
C THR A 96 18.08 -8.81 -1.51
N GLY A 97 17.93 -7.73 -0.75
CA GLY A 97 18.82 -6.58 -0.78
C GLY A 97 18.70 -5.71 -2.02
N ARG A 98 17.75 -6.03 -2.89
CA ARG A 98 17.57 -5.32 -4.16
C ARG A 98 16.71 -4.09 -4.00
N THR A 99 17.01 -3.06 -4.78
CA THR A 99 16.22 -1.84 -4.87
C THR A 99 15.11 -2.03 -5.91
N VAL A 100 13.92 -1.55 -5.58
CA VAL A 100 12.77 -1.57 -6.49
C VAL A 100 12.24 -0.17 -6.72
N VAL A 101 11.76 0.07 -7.95
CA VAL A 101 10.97 1.26 -8.31
C VAL A 101 9.91 0.78 -9.26
N TYR A 102 8.65 0.84 -8.86
CA TYR A 102 7.57 0.39 -9.73
C TYR A 102 6.28 1.18 -9.51
N PRO A 103 5.45 1.30 -10.57
CA PRO A 103 4.18 2.02 -10.47
C PRO A 103 3.11 1.15 -9.83
N LEU A 104 2.18 1.80 -9.16
CA LEU A 104 0.94 1.18 -8.71
C LEU A 104 -0.20 2.21 -8.74
N ALA A 105 -1.42 1.69 -8.79
CA ALA A 105 -2.63 2.49 -8.72
C ALA A 105 -3.45 2.06 -7.51
N SER A 106 -4.04 3.04 -6.84
CA SER A 106 -4.89 2.83 -5.67
C SER A 106 -6.24 3.49 -5.90
N PHE A 107 -7.29 2.76 -5.59
CA PHE A 107 -8.66 3.28 -5.53
C PHE A 107 -9.16 3.05 -4.11
N ALA A 108 -9.26 4.14 -3.33
CA ALA A 108 -9.64 4.07 -1.93
C ALA A 108 -10.99 4.75 -1.72
N GLN A 109 -11.95 4.02 -1.16
CA GLN A 109 -13.23 4.57 -0.77
C GLN A 109 -13.10 5.13 0.64
N VAL A 110 -13.34 6.43 0.78
CA VAL A 110 -13.32 7.13 2.05
C VAL A 110 -14.73 7.43 2.49
N GLU A 111 -15.05 7.15 3.74
CA GLU A 111 -16.30 7.54 4.39
C GLU A 111 -15.97 8.29 5.67
N GLY A 112 -16.48 9.52 5.79
CA GLY A 112 -16.06 10.42 6.86
C GLY A 112 -14.56 10.65 6.79
N ASP A 113 -13.85 10.38 7.86
CA ASP A 113 -12.40 10.55 7.95
C ASP A 113 -11.65 9.21 7.87
N LYS A 114 -12.30 8.15 7.39
CA LYS A 114 -11.74 6.80 7.41
C LYS A 114 -11.78 6.14 6.03
N ILE A 115 -10.80 5.30 5.79
CA ILE A 115 -10.73 4.45 4.58
C ILE A 115 -11.55 3.20 4.84
N ARG A 116 -12.56 2.98 4.02
CA ARG A 116 -13.44 1.81 4.12
C ARG A 116 -12.94 0.64 3.28
N SER A 117 -12.41 0.94 2.09
CA SER A 117 -11.88 -0.10 1.20
C SER A 117 -10.77 0.47 0.33
N GLN A 118 -9.85 -0.41 -0.07
CA GLN A 118 -8.80 -0.08 -1.02
C GLN A 118 -8.71 -1.16 -2.07
N HIS A 119 -8.50 -0.74 -3.32
CA HIS A 119 -8.18 -1.62 -4.44
C HIS A 119 -6.85 -1.16 -5.00
N ILE A 120 -5.85 -2.04 -4.94
CA ILE A 120 -4.49 -1.77 -5.40
C ILE A 120 -4.22 -2.59 -6.66
N TYR A 121 -3.68 -1.95 -7.67
CA TYR A 121 -3.30 -2.59 -8.93
C TYR A 121 -1.81 -2.36 -9.19
N LEU A 122 -1.11 -3.45 -9.42
CA LEU A 122 0.32 -3.41 -9.74
C LEU A 122 0.67 -4.62 -10.61
N ASP A 123 1.79 -4.52 -11.32
CA ASP A 123 2.32 -5.63 -12.11
C ASP A 123 3.26 -6.47 -11.24
N ARG A 124 2.77 -7.62 -10.81
CA ARG A 124 3.52 -8.55 -9.95
C ARG A 124 4.77 -9.08 -10.62
N GLN A 125 4.73 -9.27 -11.94
CA GLN A 125 5.90 -9.76 -12.69
C GLN A 125 7.02 -8.73 -12.67
N THR A 126 6.71 -7.44 -12.87
CA THR A 126 7.70 -6.37 -12.79
C THR A 126 8.39 -6.35 -11.43
N VAL A 127 7.60 -6.47 -10.35
CA VAL A 127 8.15 -6.51 -8.98
C VAL A 127 9.06 -7.71 -8.79
N ALA A 128 8.61 -8.90 -9.21
CA ALA A 128 9.39 -10.12 -9.09
C ALA A 128 10.72 -10.03 -9.87
N GLU A 129 10.69 -9.48 -11.07
CA GLU A 129 11.89 -9.28 -11.88
C GLU A 129 12.88 -8.34 -11.21
N GLN A 130 12.41 -7.21 -10.69
CA GLN A 130 13.29 -6.27 -9.98
C GLN A 130 13.92 -6.89 -8.73
N LEU A 131 13.18 -7.76 -8.04
CA LEU A 131 13.67 -8.46 -6.86
C LEU A 131 14.54 -9.67 -7.18
N GLY A 132 14.63 -10.07 -8.46
CA GLY A 132 15.36 -11.26 -8.87
C GLY A 132 14.67 -12.55 -8.46
N LEU A 133 13.36 -12.51 -8.22
CA LEU A 133 12.54 -13.68 -7.88
C LEU A 133 11.90 -14.26 -9.14
N LYS A 134 11.70 -15.58 -9.15
CA LYS A 134 10.97 -16.20 -10.27
C LYS A 134 9.48 -15.95 -10.08
N PRO A 135 8.78 -15.48 -11.13
CA PRO A 135 7.32 -15.39 -11.08
C PRO A 135 6.72 -16.80 -10.93
N LYS A 136 5.67 -16.87 -10.17
CA LYS A 136 4.90 -18.10 -10.04
C LYS A 136 3.76 -18.14 -11.06
#